data_bb91dbcbc83ede26e972dd25f982ce67
#
_entry.id   bb91dbcbc83ede26e972dd25f982ce67
#
_cell.length_a   1.000
_cell.length_b   1.000
_cell.length_c   1.000
_cell.angle_alpha   90.00
_cell.angle_beta   90.00
_cell.angle_gamma   90.00
#
_symmetry.space_group_name_H-M   'P 1'
#
loop_
_entity.id
_entity.type
_entity.pdbx_description
1 polymer ?
#
loop_
_entity_poly.entity_id
_entity_poly.type
_entity_poly.pdbx_seq_one_letter_code
_entity_poly.pdbx_strand_id
1 'polypeptide(L)'
;MSEGRSGLSARAERNLSGIGAVVLGILAVGWVWSFIRSKQITASADGEVSPPTAVGTITAALTNRNAPSTAYLTNAALDLLTERMLASQLGKSGRLRATFTTSGGIQPDTLPPGGAIRYAQNGDTAAQPTRSGVWTLVLAVGNAIRPVADFSVITMLPFSAKRGGRIGDYLIGNWPSERGAAGPAKASGDRYANPVGFIEVTPDNANTPVSEHFKLGDFVTHDQQNVWPKYLVLSPRLVDKLELILADLEQHGIDTKGARILSGFRTPQYNATGGETAGRAGLSRHMYGDAADIFIDNDGNGLMDDLNHDGRIDINDSRVILAAEDRVERAHPELVGGGGVYKAAAGHGPFIHIDTRGYRARW
;
A
#
# COMPACT_ATOMS: atom_id res chain seq x y z
N MET A 1 -13.58 -42.43 48.13
CA MET A 1 -13.38 -42.42 46.68
C MET A 1 -12.29 -41.37 46.40
N SER A 2 -11.09 -41.86 46.09
CA SER A 2 -9.86 -41.07 46.04
C SER A 2 -9.58 -40.63 44.62
N GLU A 3 -9.40 -39.35 44.44
CA GLU A 3 -8.91 -38.75 43.18
C GLU A 3 -7.43 -39.08 42.99
N GLY A 4 -7.12 -39.78 41.92
CA GLY A 4 -5.74 -40.04 41.49
C GLY A 4 -5.18 -38.83 40.72
N ARG A 5 -4.30 -38.06 41.35
CA ARG A 5 -3.40 -37.15 40.63
C ARG A 5 -2.22 -37.94 40.06
N SER A 6 -2.15 -38.11 38.76
CA SER A 6 -0.95 -38.60 38.07
C SER A 6 0.11 -37.51 38.03
N GLY A 7 0.97 -37.42 39.01
CA GLY A 7 2.18 -36.60 38.97
C GLY A 7 3.24 -37.30 38.08
N LEU A 8 3.83 -36.57 37.19
CA LEU A 8 5.04 -37.01 36.47
C LEU A 8 6.13 -37.34 37.46
N SER A 9 6.85 -38.47 37.26
CA SER A 9 7.88 -38.90 38.19
C SER A 9 9.00 -37.85 38.28
N ALA A 10 9.56 -37.65 39.48
CA ALA A 10 10.68 -36.73 39.75
C ALA A 10 11.92 -36.94 38.84
N ARG A 11 11.96 -38.06 38.12
CA ARG A 11 12.97 -38.37 37.13
C ARG A 11 12.66 -37.75 35.76
N ALA A 12 11.36 -37.60 35.40
CA ALA A 12 10.93 -36.94 34.19
C ALA A 12 11.09 -35.41 34.28
N GLU A 13 10.81 -34.81 35.44
CA GLU A 13 11.03 -33.38 35.70
C GLU A 13 12.51 -33.00 35.70
N ARG A 14 13.41 -33.84 36.21
CA ARG A 14 14.86 -33.60 36.12
C ARG A 14 15.39 -33.74 34.71
N ASN A 15 14.83 -34.61 33.90
CA ASN A 15 15.25 -34.72 32.50
C ASN A 15 14.76 -33.53 31.63
N LEU A 16 13.54 -33.04 31.89
CA LEU A 16 13.00 -31.85 31.15
C LEU A 16 13.73 -30.56 31.55
N SER A 17 14.10 -30.38 32.83
CA SER A 17 14.90 -29.22 33.24
C SER A 17 16.36 -29.30 32.72
N GLY A 18 16.93 -30.50 32.60
CA GLY A 18 18.23 -30.71 31.99
C GLY A 18 18.27 -30.38 30.48
N ILE A 19 17.25 -30.78 29.73
CA ILE A 19 17.13 -30.46 28.32
C ILE A 19 16.92 -28.95 28.10
N GLY A 20 16.08 -28.32 28.92
CA GLY A 20 15.88 -26.88 28.88
C GLY A 20 17.14 -26.07 29.15
N ALA A 21 17.96 -26.50 30.13
CA ALA A 21 19.24 -25.88 30.44
C ALA A 21 20.28 -26.03 29.31
N VAL A 22 20.31 -27.18 28.65
CA VAL A 22 21.19 -27.41 27.49
C VAL A 22 20.80 -26.55 26.29
N VAL A 23 19.50 -26.45 25.99
CA VAL A 23 18.99 -25.60 24.87
C VAL A 23 19.28 -24.12 25.14
N LEU A 24 19.05 -23.63 26.36
CA LEU A 24 19.39 -22.26 26.75
C LEU A 24 20.91 -22.02 26.71
N GLY A 25 21.73 -23.01 27.12
CA GLY A 25 23.18 -22.94 27.01
C GLY A 25 23.67 -22.84 25.55
N ILE A 26 23.10 -23.62 24.63
CA ILE A 26 23.44 -23.57 23.21
C ILE A 26 23.05 -22.22 22.60
N LEU A 27 21.87 -21.69 22.96
CA LEU A 27 21.43 -20.36 22.49
C LEU A 27 22.33 -19.25 23.04
N ALA A 28 22.74 -19.31 24.32
CA ALA A 28 23.63 -18.32 24.92
C ALA A 28 25.05 -18.38 24.30
N VAL A 29 25.60 -19.56 24.06
CA VAL A 29 26.89 -19.75 23.39
C VAL A 29 26.81 -19.27 21.94
N GLY A 30 25.71 -19.53 21.23
CA GLY A 30 25.49 -19.02 19.88
C GLY A 30 25.47 -17.49 19.83
N TRP A 31 24.83 -16.84 20.80
CA TRP A 31 24.78 -15.39 20.93
C TRP A 31 26.14 -14.77 21.26
N VAL A 32 26.86 -15.34 22.22
CA VAL A 32 28.21 -14.89 22.59
C VAL A 32 29.18 -15.10 21.43
N TRP A 33 29.09 -16.22 20.73
CA TRP A 33 29.96 -16.50 19.57
C TRP A 33 29.67 -15.56 18.38
N SER A 34 28.40 -15.23 18.14
CA SER A 34 28.00 -14.23 17.16
C SER A 34 28.54 -12.84 17.52
N PHE A 35 28.49 -12.48 18.81
CA PHE A 35 28.98 -11.19 19.30
C PHE A 35 30.52 -11.10 19.28
N ILE A 36 31.22 -12.17 19.59
CA ILE A 36 32.70 -12.23 19.53
C ILE A 36 33.18 -12.18 18.06
N ARG A 37 32.48 -12.88 17.17
CA ARG A 37 32.85 -12.88 15.75
C ARG A 37 32.55 -11.53 15.07
N SER A 38 31.52 -10.81 15.50
CA SER A 38 31.27 -9.45 15.03
C SER A 38 32.34 -8.46 15.49
N LYS A 39 32.92 -8.65 16.69
CA LYS A 39 34.04 -7.85 17.18
C LYS A 39 35.39 -8.18 16.53
N GLN A 40 35.61 -9.43 16.13
CA GLN A 40 36.86 -9.81 15.45
C GLN A 40 36.98 -9.30 13.99
N ILE A 41 35.81 -9.03 13.35
CA ILE A 41 35.79 -8.43 12.00
C ILE A 41 36.13 -6.92 12.06
N THR A 42 35.97 -6.27 13.23
CA THR A 42 36.27 -4.85 13.42
C THR A 42 37.72 -4.54 13.87
N ALA A 43 38.57 -5.57 14.11
CA ALA A 43 39.89 -5.39 14.71
C ALA A 43 41.06 -5.39 13.67
N SER A 44 40.81 -5.36 12.39
CA SER A 44 41.85 -5.42 11.35
C SER A 44 41.61 -4.43 10.22
N ALA A 45 41.69 -3.11 10.52
CA ALA A 45 42.08 -2.06 9.56
C ALA A 45 42.06 -0.69 10.28
N ASP A 46 43.18 -0.03 10.32
CA ASP A 46 43.24 1.40 10.62
C ASP A 46 42.58 2.18 9.47
N GLY A 47 41.37 2.64 9.72
CA GLY A 47 40.53 3.41 8.83
C GLY A 47 39.09 3.33 9.35
N GLU A 48 38.43 4.48 9.48
CA GLU A 48 37.05 4.62 9.93
C GLU A 48 36.12 3.64 9.19
N VAL A 49 35.88 2.46 9.78
CA VAL A 49 34.97 1.45 9.22
C VAL A 49 33.64 1.60 9.89
N SER A 50 32.69 2.18 9.16
CA SER A 50 31.27 2.06 9.48
C SER A 50 30.93 0.58 9.73
N PRO A 51 30.08 0.25 10.71
CA PRO A 51 29.71 -1.14 10.97
C PRO A 51 29.17 -1.78 9.69
N PRO A 52 29.54 -3.04 9.39
CA PRO A 52 29.06 -3.71 8.20
C PRO A 52 27.55 -3.66 8.22
N THR A 53 26.98 -2.96 7.27
CA THR A 53 25.54 -2.84 7.17
C THR A 53 24.97 -4.26 7.00
N ALA A 54 23.82 -4.53 7.62
CA ALA A 54 23.13 -5.81 7.49
C ALA A 54 23.03 -6.28 6.01
N VAL A 55 23.00 -5.33 5.07
CA VAL A 55 23.08 -5.53 3.61
C VAL A 55 24.34 -6.25 3.17
N GLY A 56 25.52 -5.92 3.70
CA GLY A 56 26.77 -6.62 3.34
C GLY A 56 26.77 -8.08 3.79
N THR A 57 26.22 -8.36 4.98
CA THR A 57 26.08 -9.72 5.51
C THR A 57 25.07 -10.54 4.71
N ILE A 58 23.97 -9.93 4.30
CA ILE A 58 22.93 -10.53 3.47
C ILE A 58 23.46 -10.85 2.08
N THR A 59 24.19 -9.93 1.47
CA THR A 59 24.81 -10.14 0.14
C THR A 59 25.82 -11.29 0.17
N ALA A 60 26.64 -11.40 1.23
CA ALA A 60 27.57 -12.51 1.40
C ALA A 60 26.82 -13.86 1.54
N ALA A 61 25.67 -13.89 2.21
CA ALA A 61 24.84 -15.09 2.34
C ALA A 61 24.18 -15.48 1.00
N LEU A 62 23.75 -14.51 0.19
CA LEU A 62 23.13 -14.75 -1.13
C LEU A 62 24.14 -15.24 -2.19
N THR A 63 25.41 -14.83 -2.08
CA THR A 63 26.46 -15.19 -3.04
C THR A 63 27.20 -16.48 -2.69
N ASN A 64 27.10 -16.96 -1.45
CA ASN A 64 27.79 -18.17 -0.99
C ASN A 64 27.01 -19.44 -1.34
N ARG A 65 27.38 -20.12 -2.43
CA ARG A 65 26.77 -21.35 -2.95
C ARG A 65 26.87 -22.57 -2.00
N ASN A 66 27.69 -22.48 -0.95
CA ASN A 66 27.98 -23.59 -0.03
C ASN A 66 27.34 -23.39 1.36
N ALA A 67 26.49 -22.37 1.55
CA ALA A 67 25.78 -22.18 2.82
C ALA A 67 24.69 -23.26 2.98
N PRO A 68 24.63 -23.97 4.12
CA PRO A 68 23.57 -24.93 4.38
C PRO A 68 22.21 -24.21 4.34
N SER A 69 21.22 -24.91 3.80
CA SER A 69 19.82 -24.53 3.63
C SER A 69 19.32 -23.46 4.64
N THR A 70 19.38 -22.23 4.23
CA THR A 70 18.90 -21.07 4.99
C THR A 70 17.71 -20.44 4.30
N ALA A 71 16.79 -21.24 3.77
CA ALA A 71 15.59 -20.73 3.08
C ALA A 71 14.82 -19.71 3.93
N TYR A 72 14.77 -19.91 5.23
CA TYR A 72 14.15 -19.00 6.19
C TYR A 72 14.95 -17.69 6.37
N LEU A 73 16.28 -17.78 6.53
CA LEU A 73 17.15 -16.60 6.61
C LEU A 73 17.19 -15.83 5.27
N THR A 74 17.02 -16.54 4.16
CA THR A 74 16.98 -15.93 2.82
C THR A 74 15.71 -15.12 2.62
N ASN A 75 14.57 -15.54 3.13
CA ASN A 75 13.30 -14.81 3.01
C ASN A 75 13.29 -13.57 3.92
N ALA A 76 13.62 -13.69 5.20
CA ALA A 76 13.73 -12.55 6.11
C ALA A 76 14.78 -11.53 5.66
N ALA A 77 15.87 -11.99 5.05
CA ALA A 77 16.89 -11.13 4.46
C ALA A 77 16.38 -10.42 3.20
N LEU A 78 15.56 -11.08 2.39
CA LEU A 78 14.89 -10.50 1.23
C LEU A 78 13.86 -9.45 1.65
N ASP A 79 13.09 -9.70 2.68
CA ASP A 79 12.09 -8.75 3.19
C ASP A 79 12.78 -7.46 3.66
N LEU A 80 13.82 -7.59 4.48
CA LEU A 80 14.61 -6.44 4.94
C LEU A 80 15.31 -5.69 3.78
N LEU A 81 15.78 -6.42 2.77
CA LEU A 81 16.38 -5.83 1.58
C LEU A 81 15.33 -5.10 0.75
N THR A 82 14.15 -5.69 0.62
CA THR A 82 13.00 -5.11 -0.10
C THR A 82 12.56 -3.80 0.54
N GLU A 83 12.40 -3.77 1.87
CA GLU A 83 12.06 -2.55 2.60
C GLU A 83 13.08 -1.43 2.35
N ARG A 84 14.37 -1.73 2.39
CA ARG A 84 15.42 -0.72 2.13
C ARG A 84 15.49 -0.31 0.66
N MET A 85 15.30 -1.24 -0.24
CA MET A 85 15.35 -1.01 -1.69
C MET A 85 14.17 -0.16 -2.16
N LEU A 86 13.03 -0.29 -1.50
CA LEU A 86 11.77 0.37 -1.86
C LEU A 86 11.33 1.44 -0.86
N ALA A 87 12.18 1.85 0.09
CA ALA A 87 11.79 2.75 1.18
C ALA A 87 11.07 4.02 0.67
N SER A 88 11.58 4.63 -0.39
CA SER A 88 10.94 5.80 -1.02
C SER A 88 9.61 5.46 -1.73
N GLN A 89 9.40 4.20 -2.09
CA GLN A 89 8.21 3.74 -2.82
C GLN A 89 7.08 3.29 -1.88
N LEU A 90 7.42 2.93 -0.64
CA LEU A 90 6.44 2.45 0.36
C LEU A 90 5.58 3.56 0.96
N GLY A 91 5.84 4.82 0.61
CA GLY A 91 5.15 5.98 1.15
C GLY A 91 5.60 6.36 2.56
N LYS A 92 4.95 7.38 3.13
CA LYS A 92 5.19 7.79 4.53
C LYS A 92 4.63 6.79 5.53
N SER A 93 3.58 6.08 5.14
CA SER A 93 2.98 5.00 5.95
C SER A 93 3.84 3.74 6.00
N GLY A 94 4.73 3.52 5.03
CA GLY A 94 5.40 2.25 4.83
C GLY A 94 4.50 1.14 4.29
N ARG A 95 3.24 1.46 3.97
CA ARG A 95 2.19 0.48 3.65
C ARG A 95 1.78 0.45 2.18
N LEU A 96 2.39 1.28 1.31
CA LEU A 96 2.13 1.19 -0.13
C LEU A 96 2.67 -0.13 -0.69
N ARG A 97 1.93 -0.72 -1.61
CA ARG A 97 2.26 -2.00 -2.28
C ARG A 97 2.34 -1.87 -3.79
N ALA A 98 2.16 -0.66 -4.29
CA ALA A 98 2.34 -0.37 -5.71
C ALA A 98 2.84 1.05 -5.93
N THR A 99 3.57 1.24 -7.02
CA THR A 99 3.88 2.56 -7.58
C THR A 99 3.38 2.67 -9.00
N PHE A 100 3.10 3.89 -9.45
CA PHE A 100 2.53 4.17 -10.76
C PHE A 100 3.56 4.94 -11.61
N THR A 101 3.73 4.50 -12.87
CA THR A 101 4.66 5.12 -13.82
C THR A 101 4.02 5.28 -15.19
N THR A 102 4.39 6.31 -15.94
CA THR A 102 3.98 6.49 -17.35
C THR A 102 4.93 5.81 -18.29
N SER A 103 6.18 5.58 -17.89
CA SER A 103 7.21 4.93 -18.69
C SER A 103 8.41 4.60 -17.80
N GLY A 104 9.17 3.58 -18.20
CA GLY A 104 10.35 3.15 -17.48
C GLY A 104 10.05 2.42 -16.16
N GLY A 105 11.11 2.08 -15.45
CA GLY A 105 11.06 1.43 -14.14
C GLY A 105 11.20 2.40 -12.98
N ILE A 106 11.25 1.85 -11.78
CA ILE A 106 11.57 2.59 -10.57
C ILE A 106 13.09 2.73 -10.39
N GLN A 107 13.49 3.75 -9.63
CA GLN A 107 14.84 3.85 -9.11
C GLN A 107 14.82 3.28 -7.67
N PRO A 108 15.54 2.19 -7.41
CA PRO A 108 15.63 1.65 -6.05
C PRO A 108 16.51 2.56 -5.18
N ASP A 109 16.17 2.68 -3.89
CA ASP A 109 16.97 3.49 -2.95
C ASP A 109 18.34 2.85 -2.70
N THR A 110 18.39 1.52 -2.65
CA THR A 110 19.63 0.75 -2.53
C THR A 110 19.53 -0.54 -3.34
N LEU A 111 20.68 -1.03 -3.83
CA LEU A 111 20.78 -2.37 -4.42
C LEU A 111 21.97 -3.11 -3.79
N PRO A 112 21.88 -4.43 -3.64
CA PRO A 112 23.04 -5.25 -3.27
C PRO A 112 24.10 -5.17 -4.37
N PRO A 113 25.39 -5.33 -4.03
CA PRO A 113 26.46 -5.37 -5.03
C PRO A 113 26.18 -6.40 -6.14
N GLY A 114 26.26 -5.97 -7.39
CA GLY A 114 25.91 -6.79 -8.55
C GLY A 114 24.42 -7.09 -8.71
N GLY A 115 23.56 -6.44 -7.92
CA GLY A 115 22.13 -6.56 -8.02
C GLY A 115 21.53 -5.66 -9.10
N ALA A 116 20.47 -6.15 -9.73
CA ALA A 116 19.67 -5.39 -10.69
C ALA A 116 18.19 -5.67 -10.49
N ILE A 117 17.36 -4.65 -10.71
CA ILE A 117 15.91 -4.81 -10.78
C ILE A 117 15.51 -5.20 -12.20
N ARG A 118 14.60 -6.14 -12.31
CA ARG A 118 13.88 -6.50 -13.51
C ARG A 118 12.38 -6.49 -13.26
N TYR A 119 11.61 -6.53 -14.33
CA TYR A 119 10.16 -6.46 -14.31
C TYR A 119 9.59 -7.68 -15.03
N ALA A 120 8.68 -8.40 -14.38
CA ALA A 120 8.03 -9.58 -14.94
C ALA A 120 6.54 -9.32 -15.16
N GLN A 121 6.02 -9.70 -16.33
CA GLN A 121 4.61 -9.65 -16.66
C GLN A 121 4.27 -10.79 -17.61
N ASN A 122 3.27 -11.60 -17.27
CA ASN A 122 2.79 -12.73 -18.11
C ASN A 122 3.90 -13.70 -18.57
N GLY A 123 4.88 -13.96 -17.68
CA GLY A 123 6.00 -14.87 -17.98
C GLY A 123 7.20 -14.21 -18.67
N ASP A 124 7.05 -13.02 -19.23
CA ASP A 124 8.14 -12.24 -19.80
C ASP A 124 8.88 -11.44 -18.74
N THR A 125 10.20 -11.30 -18.91
CA THR A 125 11.04 -10.49 -18.04
C THR A 125 11.80 -9.43 -18.84
N ALA A 126 11.74 -8.17 -18.41
CA ALA A 126 12.39 -7.05 -19.07
C ALA A 126 13.21 -6.20 -18.10
N ALA A 127 14.18 -5.44 -18.61
CA ALA A 127 14.95 -4.47 -17.83
C ALA A 127 14.11 -3.26 -17.40
N GLN A 128 13.07 -2.95 -18.15
CA GLN A 128 12.09 -1.90 -17.86
C GLN A 128 10.72 -2.33 -18.35
N PRO A 129 9.61 -1.84 -17.75
CA PRO A 129 8.28 -2.03 -18.27
C PRO A 129 8.17 -1.57 -19.74
N THR A 130 7.70 -2.44 -20.61
CA THR A 130 7.62 -2.19 -22.07
C THR A 130 6.20 -1.90 -22.56
N ARG A 131 5.19 -2.14 -21.71
CA ARG A 131 3.76 -1.93 -21.99
C ARG A 131 3.01 -1.52 -20.74
N SER A 132 1.80 -1.03 -20.86
CA SER A 132 0.92 -0.74 -19.73
C SER A 132 0.53 -2.03 -18.98
N GLY A 133 0.11 -1.87 -17.72
CA GLY A 133 -0.34 -2.96 -16.88
C GLY A 133 0.51 -3.16 -15.63
N VAL A 134 0.23 -4.24 -14.92
CA VAL A 134 0.88 -4.58 -13.64
C VAL A 134 2.12 -5.42 -13.89
N TRP A 135 3.24 -4.99 -13.32
CA TRP A 135 4.53 -5.67 -13.39
C TRP A 135 4.97 -6.10 -11.99
N THR A 136 5.34 -7.35 -11.86
CA THR A 136 6.02 -7.85 -10.66
C THR A 136 7.48 -7.40 -10.68
N LEU A 137 7.95 -6.84 -9.58
CA LEU A 137 9.34 -6.49 -9.42
C LEU A 137 10.17 -7.76 -9.15
N VAL A 138 11.32 -7.86 -9.77
CA VAL A 138 12.22 -9.01 -9.65
C VAL A 138 13.63 -8.52 -9.34
N LEU A 139 14.23 -9.01 -8.27
CA LEU A 139 15.63 -8.78 -7.93
C LEU A 139 16.49 -9.87 -8.59
N ALA A 140 17.45 -9.45 -9.38
CA ALA A 140 18.48 -10.32 -9.97
C ALA A 140 19.82 -10.06 -9.30
N VAL A 141 20.50 -11.10 -8.81
CA VAL A 141 21.86 -11.02 -8.25
C VAL A 141 22.67 -12.19 -8.82
N GLY A 142 23.63 -11.91 -9.69
CA GLY A 142 24.32 -12.92 -10.46
C GLY A 142 23.33 -13.75 -11.30
N ASN A 143 23.31 -15.07 -11.11
CA ASN A 143 22.37 -15.97 -11.78
C ASN A 143 21.07 -16.22 -10.97
N ALA A 144 20.94 -15.66 -9.78
CA ALA A 144 19.75 -15.81 -8.95
C ALA A 144 18.72 -14.75 -9.33
N ILE A 145 17.48 -15.18 -9.50
CA ILE A 145 16.31 -14.32 -9.80
C ILE A 145 15.28 -14.58 -8.71
N ARG A 146 14.82 -13.53 -8.03
CA ARG A 146 13.83 -13.58 -6.96
C ARG A 146 12.74 -12.53 -7.18
N PRO A 147 11.45 -12.91 -7.22
CA PRO A 147 10.38 -11.94 -7.19
C PRO A 147 10.43 -11.18 -5.87
N VAL A 148 10.21 -9.89 -5.94
CA VAL A 148 9.95 -9.04 -4.78
C VAL A 148 8.48 -9.23 -4.43
N ALA A 149 8.23 -9.86 -3.29
CA ALA A 149 6.86 -10.12 -2.84
C ALA A 149 6.14 -8.79 -2.53
N ASP A 150 4.84 -8.80 -2.71
CA ASP A 150 3.91 -7.77 -2.26
C ASP A 150 4.19 -6.33 -2.73
N PHE A 151 4.94 -6.16 -3.84
CA PHE A 151 5.13 -4.86 -4.46
C PHE A 151 5.05 -4.93 -5.98
N SER A 152 4.23 -4.07 -6.57
CA SER A 152 4.00 -4.01 -8.01
C SER A 152 4.40 -2.65 -8.60
N VAL A 153 4.89 -2.67 -9.83
CA VAL A 153 5.04 -1.46 -10.64
C VAL A 153 3.94 -1.44 -11.69
N ILE A 154 3.11 -0.42 -11.65
CA ILE A 154 1.96 -0.29 -12.55
C ILE A 154 2.27 0.78 -13.59
N THR A 155 2.42 0.35 -14.83
CA THR A 155 2.65 1.25 -15.96
C THR A 155 1.32 1.68 -16.55
N MET A 156 1.08 2.98 -16.55
CA MET A 156 -0.16 3.60 -17.00
C MET A 156 -0.19 3.72 -18.55
N LEU A 157 -1.38 3.63 -19.11
CA LEU A 157 -1.65 4.12 -20.45
C LEU A 157 -1.52 5.66 -20.46
N PRO A 158 -0.88 6.26 -21.47
CA PRO A 158 -0.78 7.71 -21.55
C PRO A 158 -2.16 8.35 -21.72
N PHE A 159 -2.33 9.58 -21.26
CA PHE A 159 -3.59 10.32 -21.39
C PHE A 159 -4.06 10.40 -22.86
N SER A 160 -3.12 10.45 -23.78
CA SER A 160 -3.38 10.47 -25.22
C SER A 160 -4.01 9.17 -25.78
N ALA A 161 -4.07 8.09 -25.01
CA ALA A 161 -4.80 6.88 -25.40
C ALA A 161 -6.32 7.10 -25.41
N LYS A 162 -6.81 8.09 -24.65
CA LYS A 162 -8.22 8.48 -24.68
C LYS A 162 -8.57 9.20 -25.99
N ARG A 163 -9.62 8.75 -26.67
CA ARG A 163 -10.13 9.30 -27.93
C ARG A 163 -11.64 9.52 -27.81
N GLY A 164 -12.13 10.71 -28.09
CA GLY A 164 -13.56 11.01 -28.04
C GLY A 164 -14.21 10.71 -26.68
N GLY A 165 -13.46 10.88 -25.59
CA GLY A 165 -13.95 10.57 -24.24
C GLY A 165 -13.92 9.08 -23.88
N ARG A 166 -13.29 8.21 -24.69
CA ARG A 166 -13.24 6.75 -24.47
C ARG A 166 -11.83 6.20 -24.54
N ILE A 167 -11.64 5.04 -23.90
CA ILE A 167 -10.54 4.11 -24.18
C ILE A 167 -11.19 2.77 -24.51
N GLY A 168 -11.09 2.32 -25.76
CA GLY A 168 -11.89 1.20 -26.25
C GLY A 168 -13.38 1.45 -26.01
N ASP A 169 -14.07 0.47 -25.44
CA ASP A 169 -15.51 0.55 -25.13
C ASP A 169 -15.82 1.29 -23.84
N TYR A 170 -14.81 1.58 -23.00
CA TYR A 170 -15.01 2.23 -21.71
C TYR A 170 -15.15 3.75 -21.86
N LEU A 171 -16.31 4.29 -21.45
CA LEU A 171 -16.62 5.72 -21.53
C LEU A 171 -16.11 6.45 -20.29
N ILE A 172 -15.08 7.27 -20.45
CA ILE A 172 -14.49 8.08 -19.38
C ILE A 172 -15.13 9.48 -19.34
N GLY A 173 -15.44 10.06 -20.49
CA GLY A 173 -15.83 11.45 -20.63
C GLY A 173 -14.63 12.39 -20.70
N ASN A 174 -14.88 13.70 -20.53
CA ASN A 174 -13.86 14.74 -20.66
C ASN A 174 -13.72 15.54 -19.39
N TRP A 175 -12.48 15.78 -18.97
CA TRP A 175 -12.18 16.66 -17.84
C TRP A 175 -12.54 18.12 -18.18
N PRO A 176 -12.84 18.94 -17.18
CA PRO A 176 -13.12 20.36 -17.40
C PRO A 176 -12.02 21.11 -18.13
N SER A 177 -10.75 20.76 -17.91
CA SER A 177 -9.57 21.36 -18.59
C SER A 177 -9.51 21.04 -20.08
N GLU A 178 -10.12 19.95 -20.55
CA GLU A 178 -10.18 19.60 -21.99
C GLU A 178 -11.19 20.44 -22.77
N ARG A 179 -12.11 21.11 -22.06
CA ARG A 179 -13.15 21.95 -22.68
C ARG A 179 -12.64 23.35 -23.07
N GLY A 180 -11.37 23.63 -22.82
CA GLY A 180 -10.78 24.93 -23.14
C GLY A 180 -11.49 26.10 -22.46
N ALA A 181 -11.70 27.19 -23.19
CA ALA A 181 -12.36 28.38 -22.68
C ALA A 181 -13.85 28.16 -22.27
N ALA A 182 -14.46 27.05 -22.67
CA ALA A 182 -15.82 26.68 -22.26
C ALA A 182 -15.86 25.96 -20.90
N GLY A 183 -14.70 25.64 -20.32
CA GLY A 183 -14.62 25.04 -18.99
C GLY A 183 -14.84 26.08 -17.89
N PRO A 184 -15.19 25.64 -16.64
CA PRO A 184 -15.31 26.55 -15.51
C PRO A 184 -13.99 27.29 -15.27
N ALA A 185 -14.05 28.61 -15.03
CA ALA A 185 -12.86 29.42 -14.74
C ALA A 185 -12.02 28.89 -13.56
N LYS A 186 -12.64 28.18 -12.61
CA LYS A 186 -11.98 27.51 -11.48
C LYS A 186 -11.21 26.25 -11.88
N ALA A 187 -11.36 25.72 -13.10
CA ALA A 187 -10.62 24.56 -13.59
C ALA A 187 -9.23 24.94 -14.13
N SER A 188 -8.84 26.21 -14.07
CA SER A 188 -7.51 26.65 -14.43
C SER A 188 -6.52 26.40 -13.28
N GLY A 189 -5.33 25.99 -13.62
CA GLY A 189 -4.23 25.72 -12.68
C GLY A 189 -3.89 24.23 -12.53
N ASP A 190 -2.72 23.94 -12.00
CA ASP A 190 -2.12 22.60 -11.94
C ASP A 190 -2.97 21.57 -11.21
N ARG A 191 -3.80 22.00 -10.24
CA ARG A 191 -4.67 21.13 -9.44
C ARG A 191 -5.79 20.48 -10.25
N TYR A 192 -6.13 21.06 -11.39
CA TYR A 192 -7.18 20.58 -12.28
C TYR A 192 -6.62 20.23 -13.67
N ALA A 193 -5.31 20.05 -13.75
CA ALA A 193 -4.66 19.53 -14.95
C ALA A 193 -5.20 18.14 -15.31
N ASN A 194 -5.17 17.81 -16.58
CA ASN A 194 -5.50 16.45 -17.02
C ASN A 194 -4.58 15.43 -16.34
N PRO A 195 -5.09 14.24 -16.01
CA PRO A 195 -4.25 13.15 -15.54
C PRO A 195 -3.11 12.85 -16.52
N VAL A 196 -1.98 12.40 -15.99
CA VAL A 196 -0.83 12.01 -16.86
C VAL A 196 -1.09 10.71 -17.62
N GLY A 197 -1.96 9.85 -17.09
CA GLY A 197 -2.31 8.56 -17.69
C GLY A 197 -3.40 7.84 -16.93
N PHE A 198 -3.69 6.62 -17.38
CA PHE A 198 -4.73 5.77 -16.83
C PHE A 198 -4.16 4.41 -16.41
N ILE A 199 -4.54 3.95 -15.25
CA ILE A 199 -4.33 2.58 -14.80
C ILE A 199 -5.40 1.71 -15.45
N GLU A 200 -4.96 0.67 -16.15
CA GLU A 200 -5.86 -0.34 -16.71
C GLU A 200 -6.18 -1.38 -15.65
N VAL A 201 -7.47 -1.60 -15.41
CA VAL A 201 -7.97 -2.60 -14.48
C VAL A 201 -8.79 -3.63 -15.26
N THR A 202 -8.41 -4.88 -15.11
CA THR A 202 -9.09 -6.05 -15.67
C THR A 202 -9.60 -6.94 -14.54
N PRO A 203 -10.49 -7.91 -14.79
CA PRO A 203 -10.86 -8.89 -13.77
C PRO A 203 -9.66 -9.61 -13.16
N ASP A 204 -8.60 -9.85 -13.95
CA ASP A 204 -7.40 -10.58 -13.51
C ASP A 204 -6.50 -9.76 -12.58
N ASN A 205 -6.44 -8.43 -12.76
CA ASN A 205 -5.57 -7.56 -11.95
C ASN A 205 -6.30 -6.69 -10.93
N ALA A 206 -7.64 -6.76 -10.86
CA ALA A 206 -8.43 -5.96 -9.91
C ALA A 206 -8.05 -6.22 -8.44
N ASN A 207 -7.57 -7.42 -8.14
CA ASN A 207 -7.10 -7.80 -6.82
C ASN A 207 -5.64 -7.43 -6.52
N THR A 208 -4.94 -6.73 -7.43
CA THR A 208 -3.57 -6.27 -7.17
C THR A 208 -3.56 -5.29 -6.00
N PRO A 209 -2.80 -5.57 -4.92
CA PRO A 209 -2.68 -4.64 -3.81
C PRO A 209 -2.04 -3.32 -4.25
N VAL A 210 -2.62 -2.20 -3.86
CA VAL A 210 -2.01 -0.87 -3.99
C VAL A 210 -1.45 -0.39 -2.66
N SER A 211 -1.97 -0.96 -1.57
CA SER A 211 -1.48 -0.78 -0.21
C SER A 211 -1.84 -1.98 0.67
N GLU A 212 -1.59 -1.89 1.96
CA GLU A 212 -1.90 -2.96 2.90
C GLU A 212 -3.41 -3.26 2.98
N HIS A 213 -4.26 -2.23 2.94
CA HIS A 213 -5.71 -2.38 3.05
C HIS A 213 -6.44 -2.37 1.71
N PHE A 214 -5.87 -1.79 0.66
CA PHE A 214 -6.60 -1.49 -0.57
C PHE A 214 -6.00 -2.13 -1.82
N LYS A 215 -6.87 -2.45 -2.78
CA LYS A 215 -6.55 -3.02 -4.10
C LYS A 215 -7.04 -2.12 -5.23
N LEU A 216 -6.56 -2.35 -6.44
CA LEU A 216 -6.98 -1.59 -7.63
C LEU A 216 -8.49 -1.57 -7.83
N GLY A 217 -9.13 -2.72 -7.64
CA GLY A 217 -10.58 -2.88 -7.84
C GLY A 217 -11.42 -1.99 -6.93
N ASP A 218 -10.93 -1.65 -5.75
CA ASP A 218 -11.66 -0.83 -4.78
C ASP A 218 -11.85 0.62 -5.26
N PHE A 219 -10.99 1.08 -6.17
CA PHE A 219 -11.01 2.45 -6.68
C PHE A 219 -11.73 2.63 -8.02
N VAL A 220 -12.23 1.57 -8.65
CA VAL A 220 -12.92 1.69 -9.95
C VAL A 220 -14.27 2.39 -9.81
N THR A 221 -14.67 3.11 -10.86
CA THR A 221 -16.00 3.73 -10.92
C THR A 221 -17.10 2.67 -10.95
N HIS A 222 -18.22 2.91 -10.28
CA HIS A 222 -19.32 1.96 -10.13
C HIS A 222 -20.20 1.81 -11.37
N ASP A 223 -20.02 2.65 -12.40
CA ASP A 223 -20.74 2.54 -13.66
C ASP A 223 -20.14 1.48 -14.58
N GLN A 224 -20.83 1.21 -15.69
CA GLN A 224 -20.35 0.33 -16.77
C GLN A 224 -19.88 -1.03 -16.25
N GLN A 225 -20.68 -1.67 -15.37
CA GLN A 225 -20.29 -2.87 -14.64
C GLN A 225 -19.78 -4.01 -15.54
N ASN A 226 -20.34 -4.15 -16.75
CA ASN A 226 -20.02 -5.21 -17.69
C ASN A 226 -18.97 -4.81 -18.74
N VAL A 227 -18.41 -3.59 -18.67
CA VAL A 227 -17.38 -3.12 -19.61
C VAL A 227 -16.02 -3.30 -18.98
N TRP A 228 -15.18 -4.07 -19.66
CA TRP A 228 -13.78 -4.32 -19.28
C TRP A 228 -12.88 -4.19 -20.50
N PRO A 229 -11.61 -3.75 -20.36
CA PRO A 229 -11.02 -3.25 -19.11
C PRO A 229 -11.65 -1.92 -18.66
N LYS A 230 -11.57 -1.65 -17.35
CA LYS A 230 -11.88 -0.36 -16.76
C LYS A 230 -10.60 0.47 -16.66
N TYR A 231 -10.76 1.79 -16.63
CA TYR A 231 -9.62 2.70 -16.52
C TYR A 231 -9.85 3.67 -15.38
N LEU A 232 -8.85 3.83 -14.53
CA LEU A 232 -8.92 4.74 -13.38
C LEU A 232 -7.68 5.65 -13.31
N VAL A 233 -7.83 6.72 -12.56
CA VAL A 233 -6.74 7.57 -12.08
C VAL A 233 -6.64 7.37 -10.57
N LEU A 234 -5.44 7.21 -10.05
CA LEU A 234 -5.20 7.04 -8.62
C LEU A 234 -3.90 7.73 -8.22
N SER A 235 -3.97 8.55 -7.18
CA SER A 235 -2.82 9.22 -6.61
C SER A 235 -2.19 8.37 -5.50
N PRO A 236 -0.89 8.04 -5.57
CA PRO A 236 -0.21 7.37 -4.45
C PRO A 236 -0.31 8.17 -3.15
N ARG A 237 -0.34 9.52 -3.24
CA ARG A 237 -0.49 10.39 -2.06
C ARG A 237 -1.82 10.19 -1.34
N LEU A 238 -2.90 9.94 -2.07
CA LEU A 238 -4.19 9.60 -1.47
C LEU A 238 -4.11 8.29 -0.73
N VAL A 239 -3.59 7.24 -1.39
CA VAL A 239 -3.47 5.90 -0.78
C VAL A 239 -2.60 5.94 0.48
N ASP A 240 -1.47 6.66 0.42
CA ASP A 240 -0.57 6.85 1.57
C ASP A 240 -1.26 7.59 2.72
N LYS A 241 -2.03 8.65 2.42
CA LYS A 241 -2.83 9.37 3.42
C LYS A 241 -3.87 8.45 4.08
N LEU A 242 -4.57 7.62 3.31
CA LEU A 242 -5.54 6.67 3.84
C LEU A 242 -4.86 5.68 4.78
N GLU A 243 -3.73 5.10 4.41
CA GLU A 243 -2.97 4.18 5.25
C GLU A 243 -2.46 4.82 6.54
N LEU A 244 -2.01 6.09 6.49
CA LEU A 244 -1.62 6.85 7.68
C LEU A 244 -2.81 7.08 8.62
N ILE A 245 -4.00 7.37 8.07
CA ILE A 245 -5.22 7.53 8.86
C ILE A 245 -5.60 6.20 9.53
N LEU A 246 -5.54 5.08 8.81
CA LEU A 246 -5.80 3.76 9.38
C LEU A 246 -4.79 3.41 10.47
N ALA A 247 -3.50 3.67 10.26
CA ALA A 247 -2.47 3.47 11.26
C ALA A 247 -2.67 4.34 12.52
N ASP A 248 -3.14 5.58 12.36
CA ASP A 248 -3.49 6.44 13.49
C ASP A 248 -4.70 5.89 14.27
N LEU A 249 -5.72 5.40 13.59
CA LEU A 249 -6.88 4.75 14.23
C LEU A 249 -6.48 3.50 15.00
N GLU A 250 -5.62 2.65 14.46
CA GLU A 250 -5.07 1.46 15.13
C GLU A 250 -4.32 1.83 16.41
N GLN A 251 -3.51 2.88 16.37
CA GLN A 251 -2.81 3.39 17.56
C GLN A 251 -3.78 3.88 18.65
N HIS A 252 -5.00 4.25 18.28
CA HIS A 252 -6.08 4.65 19.19
C HIS A 252 -7.04 3.50 19.53
N GLY A 253 -6.69 2.25 19.18
CA GLY A 253 -7.43 1.05 19.57
C GLY A 253 -8.61 0.70 18.68
N ILE A 254 -8.73 1.29 17.49
CA ILE A 254 -9.78 0.99 16.52
C ILE A 254 -9.25 -0.07 15.53
N ASP A 255 -9.96 -1.17 15.36
CA ASP A 255 -9.66 -2.18 14.35
C ASP A 255 -10.00 -1.62 12.96
N THR A 256 -9.05 -1.65 12.04
CA THR A 256 -9.17 -1.09 10.69
C THR A 256 -9.21 -2.14 9.59
N LYS A 257 -9.19 -3.43 9.92
CA LYS A 257 -9.20 -4.53 8.93
C LYS A 257 -10.38 -4.49 7.98
N GLY A 258 -11.52 -3.96 8.44
CA GLY A 258 -12.72 -3.73 7.66
C GLY A 258 -12.74 -2.40 6.89
N ALA A 259 -11.61 -1.71 6.72
CA ALA A 259 -11.56 -0.47 5.95
C ALA A 259 -11.98 -0.71 4.50
N ARG A 260 -12.95 0.09 4.00
CA ARG A 260 -13.54 -0.04 2.68
C ARG A 260 -13.62 1.29 1.95
N ILE A 261 -13.47 1.22 0.64
CA ILE A 261 -13.75 2.34 -0.27
C ILE A 261 -15.22 2.25 -0.70
N LEU A 262 -16.02 3.24 -0.30
CA LEU A 262 -17.39 3.42 -0.79
C LEU A 262 -17.38 4.00 -2.22
N SER A 263 -16.46 4.92 -2.49
CA SER A 263 -16.29 5.52 -3.82
C SER A 263 -14.84 6.01 -3.97
N GLY A 264 -14.14 5.45 -4.93
CA GLY A 264 -12.79 5.88 -5.32
C GLY A 264 -12.82 6.85 -6.50
N PHE A 265 -12.15 6.47 -7.61
CA PHE A 265 -12.17 7.25 -8.84
C PHE A 265 -13.58 7.32 -9.43
N ARG A 266 -13.94 8.50 -9.92
CA ARG A 266 -15.16 8.73 -10.69
C ARG A 266 -14.79 9.27 -12.06
N THR A 267 -15.20 8.57 -13.13
CA THR A 267 -15.02 9.12 -14.46
C THR A 267 -15.72 10.48 -14.56
N PRO A 268 -15.20 11.45 -15.33
CA PRO A 268 -15.92 12.70 -15.60
C PRO A 268 -17.35 12.49 -16.12
N GLN A 269 -17.55 11.43 -16.92
CA GLN A 269 -18.88 11.04 -17.40
C GLN A 269 -19.80 10.65 -16.25
N TYR A 270 -19.35 9.74 -15.36
CA TYR A 270 -20.15 9.30 -14.22
C TYR A 270 -20.40 10.44 -13.22
N ASN A 271 -19.41 11.30 -13.01
CA ASN A 271 -19.57 12.48 -12.14
C ASN A 271 -20.65 13.44 -12.66
N ALA A 272 -20.80 13.56 -13.96
CA ALA A 272 -21.77 14.45 -14.59
C ALA A 272 -23.19 13.85 -14.69
N THR A 273 -23.31 12.52 -14.86
CA THR A 273 -24.57 11.87 -15.27
C THR A 273 -24.95 10.65 -14.45
N GLY A 274 -24.05 10.16 -13.59
CA GLY A 274 -24.25 8.93 -12.84
C GLY A 274 -25.12 9.12 -11.61
N GLY A 275 -26.35 8.60 -11.65
CA GLY A 275 -27.27 8.55 -10.52
C GLY A 275 -27.74 9.93 -10.04
N GLU A 276 -28.24 9.99 -8.83
CA GLU A 276 -28.63 11.25 -8.22
C GLU A 276 -27.38 12.08 -7.93
N THR A 277 -27.27 13.24 -8.60
CA THR A 277 -26.06 14.08 -8.56
C THR A 277 -26.12 15.16 -7.48
N ALA A 278 -27.20 15.20 -6.68
CA ALA A 278 -27.32 16.13 -5.57
C ALA A 278 -26.09 16.03 -4.65
N GLY A 279 -25.41 17.16 -4.46
CA GLY A 279 -24.18 17.23 -3.65
C GLY A 279 -22.89 16.87 -4.37
N ARG A 280 -22.88 16.41 -5.63
CA ARG A 280 -21.64 16.20 -6.40
C ARG A 280 -21.10 17.52 -6.93
N ALA A 281 -19.84 17.81 -6.57
CA ALA A 281 -19.16 18.98 -7.12
C ALA A 281 -18.82 18.78 -8.59
N GLY A 282 -19.03 19.79 -9.44
CA GLY A 282 -18.64 19.74 -10.85
C GLY A 282 -17.14 19.65 -11.07
N LEU A 283 -16.33 20.03 -10.07
CA LEU A 283 -14.87 19.89 -9.99
C LEU A 283 -14.50 18.89 -8.89
N SER A 284 -15.14 17.73 -8.87
CA SER A 284 -14.92 16.70 -7.86
C SER A 284 -13.49 16.16 -7.90
N ARG A 285 -12.85 16.03 -6.73
CA ARG A 285 -11.51 15.45 -6.61
C ARG A 285 -11.47 13.97 -6.97
N HIS A 286 -12.57 13.25 -6.86
CA HIS A 286 -12.66 11.87 -7.35
C HIS A 286 -12.31 11.73 -8.84
N MET A 287 -12.58 12.74 -9.67
CA MET A 287 -12.21 12.71 -11.09
C MET A 287 -10.70 12.79 -11.34
N TYR A 288 -9.94 13.20 -10.33
CA TYR A 288 -8.48 13.35 -10.41
C TYR A 288 -7.74 12.22 -9.66
N GLY A 289 -8.50 11.26 -9.10
CA GLY A 289 -7.97 10.10 -8.40
C GLY A 289 -7.27 10.43 -7.08
N ASP A 290 -7.51 11.60 -6.53
CA ASP A 290 -6.93 12.06 -5.28
C ASP A 290 -7.99 12.28 -4.18
N ALA A 291 -9.14 11.61 -4.30
CA ALA A 291 -10.19 11.53 -3.29
C ALA A 291 -10.77 10.12 -3.20
N ALA A 292 -11.18 9.76 -1.99
CA ALA A 292 -11.97 8.57 -1.69
C ALA A 292 -13.01 8.86 -0.61
N ASP A 293 -14.17 8.22 -0.74
CA ASP A 293 -15.16 8.09 0.30
C ASP A 293 -14.92 6.74 0.98
N ILE A 294 -14.73 6.72 2.31
CA ILE A 294 -14.36 5.52 3.06
C ILE A 294 -15.24 5.31 4.30
N PHE A 295 -15.30 4.08 4.74
CA PHE A 295 -15.87 3.66 6.02
C PHE A 295 -15.16 2.41 6.54
N ILE A 296 -15.40 2.04 7.80
CA ILE A 296 -14.85 0.84 8.44
C ILE A 296 -16.01 -0.12 8.74
N ASP A 297 -15.92 -1.37 8.29
CA ASP A 297 -16.93 -2.41 8.35
C ASP A 297 -16.24 -3.74 8.68
N ASN A 298 -15.94 -3.95 9.97
CA ASN A 298 -15.26 -5.15 10.46
C ASN A 298 -16.21 -6.34 10.58
N ASP A 299 -17.50 -6.11 10.80
CA ASP A 299 -18.50 -7.17 10.90
C ASP A 299 -19.04 -7.63 9.53
N GLY A 300 -18.72 -6.92 8.44
CA GLY A 300 -19.05 -7.30 7.07
C GLY A 300 -20.51 -7.07 6.68
N ASN A 301 -21.23 -6.20 7.41
CA ASN A 301 -22.64 -5.91 7.15
C ASN A 301 -22.85 -4.85 6.04
N GLY A 302 -21.80 -4.22 5.54
CA GLY A 302 -21.83 -3.18 4.50
C GLY A 302 -22.09 -1.77 5.01
N LEU A 303 -22.06 -1.55 6.31
CA LEU A 303 -22.24 -0.26 6.97
C LEU A 303 -21.00 0.10 7.79
N MET A 304 -20.89 1.37 8.18
CA MET A 304 -19.87 1.82 9.14
C MET A 304 -20.12 1.15 10.50
N ASP A 305 -19.06 0.74 11.18
CA ASP A 305 -19.09 0.27 12.56
C ASP A 305 -19.31 1.44 13.55
N ASP A 306 -19.74 1.12 14.79
CA ASP A 306 -19.77 2.04 15.93
C ASP A 306 -18.33 2.28 16.42
N LEU A 307 -17.66 3.28 15.83
CA LEU A 307 -16.25 3.57 16.09
C LEU A 307 -16.03 4.37 17.39
N ASN A 308 -17.07 5.09 17.87
CA ASN A 308 -17.02 5.88 19.09
C ASN A 308 -17.56 5.13 20.31
N HIS A 309 -18.12 3.90 20.10
CA HIS A 309 -18.67 3.02 21.12
C HIS A 309 -19.85 3.63 21.93
N ASP A 310 -20.68 4.48 21.29
CA ASP A 310 -21.85 5.07 21.94
C ASP A 310 -23.14 4.24 21.75
N GLY A 311 -23.06 3.11 21.05
CA GLY A 311 -24.14 2.19 20.75
C GLY A 311 -25.00 2.63 19.55
N ARG A 312 -24.51 3.56 18.73
CA ARG A 312 -25.19 4.08 17.53
C ARG A 312 -24.22 4.11 16.36
N ILE A 313 -24.74 3.86 15.16
CA ILE A 313 -23.99 4.03 13.92
C ILE A 313 -24.50 5.29 13.23
N ASP A 314 -23.75 6.38 13.34
CA ASP A 314 -24.15 7.67 12.79
C ASP A 314 -22.95 8.52 12.33
N ILE A 315 -23.18 9.81 12.07
CA ILE A 315 -22.14 10.74 11.60
C ILE A 315 -21.00 10.92 12.62
N ASN A 316 -21.21 10.58 13.90
CA ASN A 316 -20.17 10.72 14.92
C ASN A 316 -19.05 9.68 14.72
N ASP A 317 -19.37 8.50 14.15
CA ASP A 317 -18.36 7.49 13.79
C ASP A 317 -17.49 8.01 12.65
N SER A 318 -18.05 8.66 11.65
CA SER A 318 -17.28 9.34 10.59
C SER A 318 -16.38 10.44 11.17
N ARG A 319 -16.78 11.12 12.25
CA ARG A 319 -15.94 12.13 12.93
C ARG A 319 -14.75 11.55 13.65
N VAL A 320 -14.79 10.27 14.06
CA VAL A 320 -13.61 9.57 14.60
C VAL A 320 -12.53 9.49 13.54
N ILE A 321 -12.89 9.12 12.31
CA ILE A 321 -11.95 9.08 11.18
C ILE A 321 -11.46 10.49 10.80
N LEU A 322 -12.36 11.50 10.83
CA LEU A 322 -11.99 12.91 10.60
C LEU A 322 -10.95 13.42 11.61
N ALA A 323 -11.09 13.03 12.87
CA ALA A 323 -10.12 13.39 13.90
C ALA A 323 -8.74 12.73 13.65
N ALA A 324 -8.71 11.51 13.16
CA ALA A 324 -7.48 10.85 12.72
C ALA A 324 -6.86 11.58 11.51
N GLU A 325 -7.67 11.93 10.50
CA GLU A 325 -7.21 12.75 9.36
C GLU A 325 -6.58 14.07 9.82
N ASP A 326 -7.20 14.77 10.77
CA ASP A 326 -6.66 16.01 11.33
C ASP A 326 -5.32 15.83 12.04
N ARG A 327 -5.09 14.67 12.69
CA ARG A 327 -3.78 14.34 13.31
C ARG A 327 -2.73 14.05 12.25
N VAL A 328 -3.09 13.25 11.26
CA VAL A 328 -2.22 12.91 10.11
C VAL A 328 -1.80 14.16 9.35
N GLU A 329 -2.73 15.08 9.03
CA GLU A 329 -2.40 16.32 8.31
C GLU A 329 -1.49 17.26 9.12
N ARG A 330 -1.57 17.24 10.46
CA ARG A 330 -0.63 17.98 11.29
C ARG A 330 0.78 17.40 11.26
N ALA A 331 0.89 16.06 11.21
CA ALA A 331 2.16 15.36 11.12
C ALA A 331 2.76 15.38 9.69
N HIS A 332 1.89 15.40 8.67
CA HIS A 332 2.21 15.34 7.26
C HIS A 332 1.54 16.48 6.46
N PRO A 333 2.00 17.74 6.60
CA PRO A 333 1.37 18.89 5.95
C PRO A 333 1.30 18.80 4.43
N GLU A 334 2.21 18.05 3.82
CA GLU A 334 2.21 17.79 2.39
C GLU A 334 0.99 16.97 1.91
N LEU A 335 0.31 16.25 2.81
CA LEU A 335 -0.89 15.45 2.51
C LEU A 335 -2.20 16.20 2.83
N VAL A 336 -2.12 17.48 3.17
CA VAL A 336 -3.30 18.27 3.52
C VAL A 336 -4.36 18.27 2.42
N GLY A 337 -5.64 18.16 2.84
CA GLY A 337 -6.75 18.10 1.89
C GLY A 337 -8.12 18.37 2.47
N GLY A 338 -9.13 17.86 1.79
CA GLY A 338 -10.52 17.93 2.18
C GLY A 338 -10.94 16.72 3.00
N GLY A 339 -11.63 16.96 4.10
CA GLY A 339 -12.34 15.97 4.91
C GLY A 339 -13.80 16.37 5.10
N GLY A 340 -14.72 15.51 4.71
CA GLY A 340 -16.16 15.76 4.81
C GLY A 340 -16.90 14.56 5.39
N VAL A 341 -17.76 14.79 6.38
CA VAL A 341 -18.54 13.73 7.03
C VAL A 341 -19.96 13.70 6.50
N TYR A 342 -20.45 12.52 6.21
CA TYR A 342 -21.76 12.30 5.61
C TYR A 342 -22.63 11.37 6.45
N LYS A 343 -23.90 11.72 6.58
CA LYS A 343 -24.92 10.88 7.23
C LYS A 343 -25.29 9.71 6.33
N ALA A 344 -25.86 8.68 6.95
CA ALA A 344 -26.54 7.62 6.21
C ALA A 344 -27.65 8.19 5.30
N ALA A 345 -27.78 7.61 4.12
CA ALA A 345 -28.83 7.89 3.15
C ALA A 345 -29.30 6.60 2.48
N ALA A 346 -30.25 6.68 1.56
CA ALA A 346 -30.65 5.52 0.78
C ALA A 346 -29.43 4.96 0.02
N GLY A 347 -29.07 3.72 0.31
CA GLY A 347 -27.99 3.00 -0.36
C GLY A 347 -26.60 3.04 0.30
N HIS A 348 -26.42 3.77 1.39
CA HIS A 348 -25.17 3.75 2.17
C HIS A 348 -25.37 4.15 3.64
N GLY A 349 -24.51 3.64 4.51
CA GLY A 349 -24.36 4.12 5.89
C GLY A 349 -23.63 5.46 5.97
N PRO A 350 -23.26 5.93 7.17
CA PRO A 350 -22.37 7.07 7.33
C PRO A 350 -21.03 6.76 6.65
N PHE A 351 -20.35 7.80 6.16
CA PHE A 351 -19.02 7.68 5.58
C PHE A 351 -18.26 9.00 5.67
N ILE A 352 -16.98 8.98 5.37
CA ILE A 352 -16.14 10.17 5.27
C ILE A 352 -15.52 10.30 3.88
N HIS A 353 -15.55 11.52 3.34
CA HIS A 353 -14.75 11.91 2.19
C HIS A 353 -13.38 12.36 2.64
N ILE A 354 -12.33 11.87 1.99
CA ILE A 354 -10.93 12.24 2.23
C ILE A 354 -10.27 12.55 0.89
N ASP A 355 -9.52 13.67 0.81
CA ASP A 355 -8.74 13.99 -0.39
C ASP A 355 -7.38 14.63 -0.08
N THR A 356 -6.57 14.84 -1.12
CA THR A 356 -5.23 15.44 -1.06
C THR A 356 -5.11 16.69 -1.91
N ARG A 357 -6.16 17.52 -1.96
CA ARG A 357 -6.26 18.75 -2.79
C ARG A 357 -5.22 19.82 -2.51
N GLY A 358 -4.42 19.71 -1.45
CA GLY A 358 -3.33 20.61 -1.11
C GLY A 358 -3.72 21.85 -0.29
N TYR A 359 -4.94 21.92 0.22
CA TYR A 359 -5.38 22.87 1.23
C TYR A 359 -6.51 22.27 2.07
N ARG A 360 -6.57 22.66 3.34
CA ARG A 360 -7.53 22.13 4.29
C ARG A 360 -8.94 22.65 3.98
N ALA A 361 -9.88 21.74 3.85
CA ALA A 361 -11.32 22.01 3.79
C ALA A 361 -12.06 20.99 4.67
N ARG A 362 -13.11 21.44 5.38
CA ARG A 362 -13.94 20.56 6.24
C ARG A 362 -15.41 20.91 6.05
N TRP A 363 -16.28 19.88 5.97
CA TRP A 363 -17.73 20.05 5.83
C TRP A 363 -18.51 18.86 6.38
#